data_b71184701b7bd5b9376136d62987492c
#
_entry.id   b71184701b7bd5b9376136d62987492c
#
_cell.length_a   1.000
_cell.length_b   1.000
_cell.length_c   1.000
_cell.angle_alpha   90.00
_cell.angle_beta   90.00
_cell.angle_gamma   90.00
#
_symmetry.space_group_name_H-M   'P 1'
#
loop_
_entity.id
_entity.type
_entity.pdbx_description
1 polymer ?
#
loop_
_entity_poly.entity_id
_entity_poly.type
_entity_poly.pdbx_seq_one_letter_code
_entity_poly.pdbx_strand_id
1 'polypeptide(L)'
;MNKLSFLLLSAALAWTLGSECAKAQITTYRPIATAVPSLRISPDARSAALGEQGVATSADVYAQYWSSAKYTFAEHPSGVAISYTPWLRHVTEDMSLIQLVGYHNLNKKHSLGASVRYFSIGKLNEWNEFGQTIGEGNPYELSADLSYSYRLIDQLALGATVRYIHTDYAQRGASDRQARLAFDLSLYGEQALPVLNNDKLHYGLALRNLGDKLSYDGNNTYAFLPTTLSLGAGLSHSFDELNGLALSFQMDKILVPTFPNADDYKSGKELSQARKLYYRRSLLSSMRSSFTPEGGFSEVLKDIRWGVGLEYNYKRMLFARAGYSYQHPDRGNLRAFTLGAGMHWRALILDLSYQISPTSNPAQDGTFRLSLGLDISSLRPCNGLKKNK
;
A
#
# COMPACT_ATOMS: atom_id res chain seq x y z
N MET A 1 16.48 -7.08 37.20
CA MET A 1 15.02 -7.12 36.93
C MET A 1 14.48 -8.36 37.64
N ASN A 2 13.63 -8.17 38.64
CA ASN A 2 13.16 -9.25 39.51
C ASN A 2 12.16 -10.15 38.76
N LYS A 3 12.26 -11.46 38.97
CA LYS A 3 11.37 -12.52 38.43
C LYS A 3 9.87 -12.17 38.65
N LEU A 4 9.56 -11.41 39.71
CA LEU A 4 8.20 -10.96 40.02
C LEU A 4 7.67 -9.92 39.01
N SER A 5 8.51 -9.05 38.47
CA SER A 5 8.13 -8.04 37.47
C SER A 5 7.83 -8.69 36.11
N PHE A 6 8.50 -9.80 35.79
CA PHE A 6 8.25 -10.55 34.55
C PHE A 6 6.94 -11.35 34.64
N LEU A 7 6.61 -11.91 35.82
CA LEU A 7 5.33 -12.60 36.06
C LEU A 7 4.15 -11.66 36.07
N LEU A 8 4.30 -10.44 36.59
CA LEU A 8 3.22 -9.44 36.56
C LEU A 8 2.99 -8.89 35.16
N LEU A 9 4.04 -8.73 34.33
CA LEU A 9 3.91 -8.30 32.93
C LEU A 9 3.27 -9.38 32.06
N SER A 10 3.60 -10.67 32.31
CA SER A 10 3.00 -11.79 31.58
C SER A 10 1.54 -12.04 32.00
N ALA A 11 1.20 -11.82 33.27
CA ALA A 11 -0.17 -11.91 33.76
C ALA A 11 -1.04 -10.74 33.26
N ALA A 12 -0.50 -9.53 33.17
CA ALA A 12 -1.21 -8.38 32.57
C ALA A 12 -1.45 -8.58 31.07
N LEU A 13 -0.47 -9.16 30.33
CA LEU A 13 -0.63 -9.48 28.92
C LEU A 13 -1.65 -10.59 28.68
N ALA A 14 -1.72 -11.59 29.57
CA ALA A 14 -2.70 -12.66 29.49
C ALA A 14 -4.13 -12.20 29.82
N TRP A 15 -4.28 -11.19 30.69
CA TRP A 15 -5.58 -10.66 31.07
C TRP A 15 -6.21 -9.76 29.99
N THR A 16 -5.39 -9.11 29.16
CA THR A 16 -5.86 -8.33 28.01
C THR A 16 -6.29 -9.22 26.82
N LEU A 17 -5.89 -10.50 26.80
CA LEU A 17 -6.26 -11.46 25.75
C LEU A 17 -7.52 -12.30 26.11
N GLY A 18 -8.10 -12.14 27.28
CA GLY A 18 -9.04 -13.11 27.85
C GLY A 18 -10.51 -12.70 28.05
N SER A 19 -11.01 -11.62 27.49
CA SER A 19 -12.43 -11.27 27.69
C SER A 19 -13.07 -10.48 26.53
N GLU A 20 -13.03 -11.06 25.34
CA GLU A 20 -14.03 -10.75 24.32
C GLU A 20 -15.07 -11.87 24.33
N CYS A 21 -16.04 -11.76 25.26
CA CYS A 21 -17.28 -12.50 25.16
C CYS A 21 -17.90 -12.15 23.79
N ALA A 22 -17.96 -13.12 22.88
CA ALA A 22 -18.51 -12.96 21.55
C ALA A 22 -19.98 -12.56 21.64
N LYS A 23 -20.26 -11.28 21.80
CA LYS A 23 -21.54 -10.73 21.38
C LYS A 23 -21.54 -10.85 19.86
N ALA A 24 -22.38 -11.72 19.33
CA ALA A 24 -22.74 -11.71 17.93
C ALA A 24 -23.44 -10.37 17.63
N GLN A 25 -22.64 -9.32 17.51
CA GLN A 25 -23.08 -8.08 16.90
C GLN A 25 -23.27 -8.44 15.42
N ILE A 26 -24.47 -8.24 14.90
CA ILE A 26 -24.70 -8.13 13.47
C ILE A 26 -23.91 -6.89 13.05
N THR A 27 -22.61 -7.07 12.78
CA THR A 27 -21.76 -6.02 12.26
C THR A 27 -22.22 -5.81 10.83
N THR A 28 -22.74 -4.64 10.55
CA THR A 28 -23.13 -4.25 9.20
C THR A 28 -21.84 -4.07 8.39
N TYR A 29 -21.38 -5.14 7.75
CA TYR A 29 -20.19 -5.14 6.90
C TYR A 29 -20.39 -4.20 5.71
N ARG A 30 -19.68 -3.07 5.70
CA ARG A 30 -19.78 -2.00 4.69
C ARG A 30 -18.40 -1.60 4.17
N PRO A 31 -17.72 -2.47 3.43
CA PRO A 31 -16.44 -2.12 2.84
C PRO A 31 -16.59 -0.98 1.84
N ILE A 32 -15.60 -0.11 1.78
CA ILE A 32 -15.55 0.93 0.75
C ILE A 32 -15.16 0.25 -0.56
N ALA A 33 -16.14 0.08 -1.45
CA ALA A 33 -15.95 -0.49 -2.77
C ALA A 33 -15.28 0.54 -3.70
N THR A 34 -14.20 0.13 -4.35
CA THR A 34 -13.45 0.95 -5.31
C THR A 34 -13.17 0.18 -6.58
N ALA A 35 -12.98 0.90 -7.68
CA ALA A 35 -12.45 0.33 -8.90
C ALA A 35 -10.97 -0.06 -8.70
N VAL A 36 -10.49 -0.97 -9.55
CA VAL A 36 -9.08 -1.36 -9.64
C VAL A 36 -8.49 -1.72 -8.26
N PRO A 37 -8.99 -2.76 -7.60
CA PRO A 37 -8.60 -3.13 -6.24
C PRO A 37 -7.10 -3.42 -6.09
N SER A 38 -6.38 -3.81 -7.16
CA SER A 38 -4.93 -4.02 -7.11
C SER A 38 -4.16 -2.76 -6.72
N LEU A 39 -4.70 -1.56 -6.97
CA LEU A 39 -4.08 -0.30 -6.56
C LEU A 39 -4.01 -0.12 -5.03
N ARG A 40 -4.69 -0.98 -4.26
CA ARG A 40 -4.67 -1.00 -2.79
C ARG A 40 -3.72 -2.05 -2.21
N ILE A 41 -3.16 -2.91 -3.04
CA ILE A 41 -2.24 -3.97 -2.62
C ILE A 41 -0.82 -3.41 -2.59
N SER A 42 -0.14 -3.52 -1.44
CA SER A 42 1.29 -3.23 -1.33
C SER A 42 2.08 -4.15 -2.26
N PRO A 43 2.87 -3.62 -3.18
CA PRO A 43 3.53 -4.45 -4.17
C PRO A 43 4.84 -5.07 -3.70
N ASP A 44 5.50 -4.48 -2.70
CA ASP A 44 6.84 -4.87 -2.27
C ASP A 44 6.86 -5.57 -0.91
N ALA A 45 7.85 -6.45 -0.73
CA ALA A 45 7.99 -7.24 0.47
C ALA A 45 8.44 -6.41 1.70
N ARG A 46 9.25 -5.35 1.50
CA ARG A 46 9.71 -4.52 2.61
C ARG A 46 8.55 -3.81 3.30
N SER A 47 7.75 -3.09 2.53
CA SER A 47 6.61 -2.34 3.06
C SER A 47 5.53 -3.24 3.62
N ALA A 48 5.31 -4.39 2.99
CA ALA A 48 4.38 -5.40 3.49
C ALA A 48 4.81 -5.96 4.84
N ALA A 49 6.10 -6.24 5.04
CA ALA A 49 6.64 -6.72 6.31
C ALA A 49 6.51 -5.68 7.45
N LEU A 50 6.38 -4.41 7.12
CA LEU A 50 6.24 -3.30 8.07
C LEU A 50 4.77 -2.94 8.38
N GLY A 51 3.82 -3.85 8.17
CA GLY A 51 2.40 -3.57 8.41
C GLY A 51 1.72 -2.80 7.27
N GLU A 52 2.13 -3.06 6.02
CA GLU A 52 1.55 -2.44 4.82
C GLU A 52 1.72 -0.91 4.79
N GLN A 53 2.92 -0.42 4.99
CA GLN A 53 3.24 1.00 5.05
C GLN A 53 4.57 1.35 4.36
N GLY A 54 4.69 2.59 3.88
CA GLY A 54 5.90 3.01 3.17
C GLY A 54 6.03 4.52 2.98
N VAL A 55 5.03 5.32 3.38
CA VAL A 55 5.03 6.77 3.14
C VAL A 55 6.10 7.50 3.94
N ALA A 56 6.38 7.04 5.17
CA ALA A 56 7.37 7.64 6.06
C ALA A 56 8.47 6.67 6.51
N THR A 57 8.66 5.55 5.82
CA THR A 57 9.87 4.73 5.98
C THR A 57 11.05 5.38 5.26
N SER A 58 12.29 4.98 5.59
CA SER A 58 13.47 5.46 4.87
C SER A 58 13.36 5.21 3.36
N ALA A 59 14.04 6.05 2.56
CA ALA A 59 14.00 5.96 1.11
C ALA A 59 14.54 4.63 0.58
N ASP A 60 13.87 4.07 -0.43
CA ASP A 60 14.20 2.80 -1.06
C ASP A 60 13.76 2.78 -2.53
N VAL A 61 14.07 1.70 -3.24
CA VAL A 61 13.70 1.52 -4.64
C VAL A 61 12.19 1.37 -4.85
N TYR A 62 11.43 0.94 -3.82
CA TYR A 62 9.98 0.69 -3.89
C TYR A 62 9.13 1.96 -3.67
N ALA A 63 9.76 3.11 -3.48
CA ALA A 63 9.09 4.36 -3.11
C ALA A 63 8.04 4.85 -4.12
N GLN A 64 8.08 4.39 -5.38
CA GLN A 64 7.13 4.79 -6.43
C GLN A 64 5.66 4.61 -6.05
N TYR A 65 5.33 3.53 -5.36
CA TYR A 65 3.96 3.24 -4.94
C TYR A 65 3.53 4.11 -3.75
N TRP A 66 4.46 4.41 -2.84
CA TRP A 66 4.15 5.07 -1.57
C TRP A 66 4.28 6.59 -1.64
N SER A 67 5.44 7.06 -2.05
CA SER A 67 5.81 8.47 -2.12
C SER A 67 7.04 8.61 -3.00
N SER A 68 6.86 9.06 -4.24
CA SER A 68 8.00 9.29 -5.15
C SER A 68 8.97 10.36 -4.62
N ALA A 69 8.52 11.28 -3.76
CA ALA A 69 9.35 12.29 -3.11
C ALA A 69 10.57 11.69 -2.38
N LYS A 70 10.46 10.44 -1.87
CA LYS A 70 11.55 9.71 -1.20
C LYS A 70 12.78 9.50 -2.07
N TYR A 71 12.63 9.41 -3.40
CA TYR A 71 13.76 9.13 -4.30
C TYR A 71 14.88 10.15 -4.20
N THR A 72 14.56 11.42 -3.91
CA THR A 72 15.60 12.45 -3.72
C THR A 72 16.44 12.24 -2.45
N PHE A 73 16.01 11.36 -1.55
CA PHE A 73 16.71 10.96 -0.31
C PHE A 73 17.34 9.58 -0.43
N ALA A 74 17.19 8.89 -1.56
CA ALA A 74 17.78 7.58 -1.76
C ALA A 74 19.31 7.65 -1.66
N GLU A 75 19.89 6.67 -0.96
CA GLU A 75 21.34 6.58 -0.72
C GLU A 75 22.10 6.39 -2.03
N HIS A 76 21.54 5.64 -2.96
CA HIS A 76 22.09 5.37 -4.28
C HIS A 76 21.41 6.21 -5.37
N PRO A 77 22.13 6.66 -6.39
CA PRO A 77 21.55 7.49 -7.42
C PRO A 77 20.61 6.76 -8.39
N SER A 78 20.64 5.43 -8.44
CA SER A 78 19.77 4.66 -9.33
C SER A 78 19.54 3.26 -8.80
N GLY A 79 18.31 2.78 -8.90
CA GLY A 79 17.94 1.43 -8.55
C GLY A 79 16.79 0.91 -9.39
N VAL A 80 16.69 -0.40 -9.51
CA VAL A 80 15.59 -1.12 -10.15
C VAL A 80 15.22 -2.32 -9.29
N ALA A 81 13.94 -2.66 -9.25
CA ALA A 81 13.47 -3.84 -8.52
C ALA A 81 12.26 -4.48 -9.20
N ILE A 82 12.13 -5.78 -9.01
CA ILE A 82 10.96 -6.56 -9.35
C ILE A 82 10.38 -7.17 -8.07
N SER A 83 9.06 -7.16 -7.96
CA SER A 83 8.34 -7.76 -6.85
C SER A 83 7.26 -8.71 -7.36
N TYR A 84 7.08 -9.82 -6.65
CA TYR A 84 6.06 -10.82 -6.93
C TYR A 84 5.27 -11.13 -5.66
N THR A 85 3.95 -11.08 -5.79
CA THR A 85 3.00 -11.36 -4.71
C THR A 85 1.93 -12.31 -5.24
N PRO A 86 1.96 -13.61 -4.91
CA PRO A 86 0.80 -14.47 -5.08
C PRO A 86 -0.33 -13.98 -4.17
N TRP A 87 -1.49 -13.73 -4.75
CA TRP A 87 -2.60 -13.10 -4.03
C TRP A 87 -3.74 -14.07 -3.80
N LEU A 88 -4.35 -14.05 -2.61
CA LEU A 88 -5.51 -14.86 -2.25
C LEU A 88 -5.37 -16.37 -2.56
N ARG A 89 -4.20 -16.97 -2.31
CA ARG A 89 -3.91 -18.38 -2.66
C ARG A 89 -4.87 -19.39 -2.04
N HIS A 90 -5.51 -19.05 -0.93
CA HIS A 90 -6.55 -19.90 -0.32
C HIS A 90 -7.91 -19.83 -1.03
N VAL A 91 -8.07 -18.90 -1.98
CA VAL A 91 -9.30 -18.71 -2.76
C VAL A 91 -9.10 -19.17 -4.19
N THR A 92 -7.95 -18.80 -4.79
CA THR A 92 -7.57 -19.18 -6.16
C THR A 92 -6.05 -19.23 -6.31
N GLU A 93 -5.54 -20.15 -7.10
CA GLU A 93 -4.10 -20.35 -7.29
C GLU A 93 -3.49 -19.36 -8.30
N ASP A 94 -4.33 -18.73 -9.14
CA ASP A 94 -3.90 -18.01 -10.33
C ASP A 94 -3.79 -16.49 -10.15
N MET A 95 -4.21 -15.95 -9.00
CA MET A 95 -4.10 -14.52 -8.75
C MET A 95 -2.69 -14.13 -8.34
N SER A 96 -2.15 -13.12 -8.99
CA SER A 96 -0.81 -12.60 -8.65
C SER A 96 -0.62 -11.15 -9.04
N LEU A 97 0.20 -10.46 -8.28
CA LEU A 97 0.67 -9.11 -8.55
C LEU A 97 2.17 -9.14 -8.84
N ILE A 98 2.56 -8.58 -9.98
CA ILE A 98 3.95 -8.34 -10.34
C ILE A 98 4.16 -6.83 -10.47
N GLN A 99 5.25 -6.33 -9.92
CA GLN A 99 5.68 -4.95 -10.14
C GLN A 99 7.14 -4.92 -10.58
N LEU A 100 7.40 -4.13 -11.62
CA LEU A 100 8.74 -3.65 -11.98
C LEU A 100 8.80 -2.17 -11.64
N VAL A 101 9.84 -1.73 -10.94
CA VAL A 101 10.00 -0.36 -10.49
C VAL A 101 11.46 0.06 -10.63
N GLY A 102 11.69 1.34 -10.94
CA GLY A 102 13.04 1.89 -10.97
C GLY A 102 13.03 3.41 -10.81
N TYR A 103 14.17 3.92 -10.40
CA TYR A 103 14.38 5.37 -10.27
C TYR A 103 15.80 5.78 -10.68
N HIS A 104 15.92 7.06 -10.98
CA HIS A 104 17.20 7.69 -11.27
C HIS A 104 17.24 9.13 -10.73
N ASN A 105 18.24 9.42 -9.90
CA ASN A 105 18.51 10.77 -9.41
C ASN A 105 19.33 11.52 -10.45
N LEU A 106 18.73 12.50 -11.12
CA LEU A 106 19.41 13.36 -12.08
C LEU A 106 20.50 14.20 -11.41
N ASN A 107 20.24 14.61 -10.19
CA ASN A 107 21.16 15.30 -9.28
C ASN A 107 20.63 15.23 -7.85
N LYS A 108 21.24 15.96 -6.90
CA LYS A 108 20.83 15.98 -5.49
C LYS A 108 19.41 16.51 -5.23
N LYS A 109 18.81 17.21 -6.21
CA LYS A 109 17.48 17.84 -6.05
C LYS A 109 16.39 17.20 -6.91
N HIS A 110 16.74 16.53 -7.99
CA HIS A 110 15.81 16.08 -9.01
C HIS A 110 15.90 14.58 -9.22
N SER A 111 14.78 13.89 -9.17
CA SER A 111 14.67 12.45 -9.39
C SER A 111 13.55 12.12 -10.36
N LEU A 112 13.76 11.10 -11.15
CA LEU A 112 12.73 10.45 -11.98
C LEU A 112 12.49 9.04 -11.45
N GLY A 113 11.24 8.60 -11.50
CA GLY A 113 10.85 7.25 -11.18
C GLY A 113 9.86 6.71 -12.19
N ALA A 114 9.84 5.40 -12.36
CA ALA A 114 8.88 4.70 -13.20
C ALA A 114 8.53 3.35 -12.61
N SER A 115 7.30 2.88 -12.83
CA SER A 115 6.91 1.52 -12.52
C SER A 115 5.86 0.98 -13.48
N VAL A 116 5.82 -0.34 -13.59
CA VAL A 116 4.73 -1.07 -14.24
C VAL A 116 4.25 -2.14 -13.28
N ARG A 117 2.93 -2.23 -13.10
CA ARG A 117 2.27 -3.24 -12.27
C ARG A 117 1.29 -4.02 -13.12
N TYR A 118 1.34 -5.32 -13.00
CA TYR A 118 0.42 -6.25 -13.63
C TYR A 118 -0.23 -7.14 -12.56
N PHE A 119 -1.54 -7.11 -12.50
CA PHE A 119 -2.34 -7.93 -11.60
C PHE A 119 -3.19 -8.89 -12.40
N SER A 120 -2.88 -10.18 -12.31
CA SER A 120 -3.72 -11.25 -12.83
C SER A 120 -4.82 -11.57 -11.82
N ILE A 121 -6.06 -11.54 -12.26
CA ILE A 121 -7.22 -11.93 -11.43
C ILE A 121 -7.45 -13.44 -11.47
N GLY A 122 -6.67 -14.15 -12.29
CA GLY A 122 -6.80 -15.58 -12.49
C GLY A 122 -7.73 -15.92 -13.67
N LYS A 123 -7.92 -17.21 -13.90
CA LYS A 123 -8.80 -17.70 -14.95
C LYS A 123 -10.25 -17.69 -14.50
N LEU A 124 -11.13 -17.13 -15.30
CA LEU A 124 -12.58 -17.17 -15.09
C LEU A 124 -13.22 -18.04 -16.18
N ASN A 125 -13.96 -19.06 -15.75
CA ASN A 125 -14.77 -19.86 -16.66
C ASN A 125 -16.11 -19.15 -16.90
N GLU A 126 -16.47 -18.94 -18.15
CA GLU A 126 -17.79 -18.46 -18.54
C GLU A 126 -18.75 -19.63 -18.70
N TRP A 127 -19.95 -19.48 -18.12
CA TRP A 127 -20.97 -20.51 -18.13
C TRP A 127 -22.21 -20.00 -18.88
N ASN A 128 -22.87 -20.88 -19.65
CA ASN A 128 -24.18 -20.58 -20.22
C ASN A 128 -25.30 -20.84 -19.20
N GLU A 129 -26.54 -20.55 -19.59
CA GLU A 129 -27.74 -20.75 -18.77
C GLU A 129 -27.94 -22.27 -18.39
N PHE A 130 -27.28 -23.18 -19.10
CA PHE A 130 -27.35 -24.61 -18.85
C PHE A 130 -26.16 -25.13 -18.02
N GLY A 131 -25.31 -24.26 -17.48
CA GLY A 131 -24.16 -24.66 -16.68
C GLY A 131 -23.00 -25.26 -17.48
N GLN A 132 -22.95 -25.03 -18.79
CA GLN A 132 -21.86 -25.52 -19.67
C GLN A 132 -20.81 -24.39 -19.80
N THR A 133 -19.53 -24.73 -19.70
CA THR A 133 -18.44 -23.79 -19.96
C THR A 133 -18.45 -23.39 -21.42
N ILE A 134 -18.59 -22.11 -21.70
CA ILE A 134 -18.65 -21.53 -23.05
C ILE A 134 -17.40 -20.73 -23.43
N GLY A 135 -16.51 -20.53 -22.48
CA GLY A 135 -15.26 -19.79 -22.68
C GLY A 135 -14.42 -19.72 -21.41
N GLU A 136 -13.16 -19.33 -21.58
CA GLU A 136 -12.26 -18.94 -20.50
C GLU A 136 -11.84 -17.48 -20.71
N GLY A 137 -11.88 -16.69 -19.64
CA GLY A 137 -11.39 -15.33 -19.61
C GLY A 137 -10.14 -15.23 -18.71
N ASN A 138 -9.22 -14.32 -19.03
CA ASN A 138 -8.06 -14.02 -18.23
C ASN A 138 -8.07 -12.52 -17.84
N PRO A 139 -8.92 -12.12 -16.88
CA PRO A 139 -9.03 -10.72 -16.48
C PRO A 139 -7.74 -10.23 -15.81
N TYR A 140 -7.41 -8.97 -16.09
CA TYR A 140 -6.22 -8.35 -15.50
C TYR A 140 -6.38 -6.85 -15.30
N GLU A 141 -5.53 -6.31 -14.43
CA GLU A 141 -5.34 -4.89 -14.24
C GLU A 141 -3.86 -4.55 -14.50
N LEU A 142 -3.62 -3.51 -15.29
CA LEU A 142 -2.30 -2.99 -15.61
C LEU A 142 -2.22 -1.53 -15.17
N SER A 143 -1.13 -1.14 -14.50
CA SER A 143 -0.82 0.27 -14.32
C SER A 143 0.64 0.57 -14.69
N ALA A 144 0.85 1.73 -15.32
CA ALA A 144 2.16 2.25 -15.65
C ALA A 144 2.29 3.68 -15.09
N ASP A 145 3.34 3.89 -14.32
CA ASP A 145 3.56 5.13 -13.58
C ASP A 145 4.84 5.82 -14.04
N LEU A 146 4.79 7.15 -14.14
CA LEU A 146 5.96 8.01 -14.27
C LEU A 146 5.91 9.06 -13.18
N SER A 147 7.03 9.29 -12.49
CA SER A 147 7.12 10.27 -11.43
C SER A 147 8.31 11.20 -11.60
N TYR A 148 8.11 12.40 -11.09
CA TYR A 148 9.14 13.40 -10.93
C TYR A 148 9.12 13.88 -9.48
N SER A 149 10.33 14.05 -8.91
CA SER A 149 10.49 14.49 -7.53
C SER A 149 11.49 15.59 -7.42
N TYR A 150 11.19 16.54 -6.56
CA TYR A 150 11.99 17.73 -6.34
C TYR A 150 12.23 17.98 -4.85
N ARG A 151 13.52 18.04 -4.45
CA ARG A 151 13.94 18.40 -3.10
C ARG A 151 13.91 19.93 -2.98
N LEU A 152 12.89 20.42 -2.24
CA LEU A 152 12.69 21.85 -1.99
C LEU A 152 13.79 22.45 -1.11
N ILE A 153 14.05 21.78 0.00
CA ILE A 153 15.11 22.09 0.99
C ILE A 153 15.79 20.79 1.38
N ASP A 154 16.88 20.86 2.13
CA ASP A 154 17.67 19.65 2.48
C ASP A 154 16.84 18.61 3.25
N GLN A 155 15.79 19.04 3.95
CA GLN A 155 14.95 18.16 4.78
C GLN A 155 13.61 17.79 4.14
N LEU A 156 13.22 18.37 2.97
CA LEU A 156 11.87 18.21 2.44
C LEU A 156 11.85 18.13 0.93
N ALA A 157 11.11 17.17 0.40
CA ALA A 157 10.87 17.00 -1.03
C ALA A 157 9.40 16.84 -1.37
N LEU A 158 9.06 17.18 -2.60
CA LEU A 158 7.78 16.93 -3.26
C LEU A 158 7.94 15.91 -4.36
N GLY A 159 6.89 15.13 -4.60
CA GLY A 159 6.81 14.19 -5.71
C GLY A 159 5.45 14.26 -6.39
N ALA A 160 5.45 14.16 -7.70
CA ALA A 160 4.24 14.04 -8.51
C ALA A 160 4.37 12.81 -9.41
N THR A 161 3.29 12.05 -9.52
CA THR A 161 3.23 10.84 -10.36
C THR A 161 2.01 10.92 -11.28
N VAL A 162 2.20 10.56 -12.53
CA VAL A 162 1.12 10.29 -13.48
C VAL A 162 1.04 8.79 -13.65
N ARG A 163 -0.17 8.25 -13.54
CA ARG A 163 -0.49 6.83 -13.64
C ARG A 163 -1.45 6.57 -14.78
N TYR A 164 -1.08 5.72 -15.72
CA TYR A 164 -1.98 5.14 -16.69
C TYR A 164 -2.49 3.81 -16.14
N ILE A 165 -3.79 3.61 -16.15
CA ILE A 165 -4.48 2.41 -15.68
C ILE A 165 -5.22 1.80 -16.86
N HIS A 166 -5.05 0.51 -17.07
CA HIS A 166 -5.80 -0.27 -18.06
C HIS A 166 -6.37 -1.50 -17.38
N THR A 167 -7.64 -1.79 -17.61
CA THR A 167 -8.33 -2.96 -17.07
C THR A 167 -9.00 -3.72 -18.18
N ASP A 168 -8.90 -5.04 -18.15
CA ASP A 168 -9.63 -5.97 -19.00
C ASP A 168 -10.22 -7.05 -18.10
N TYR A 169 -11.54 -7.01 -17.88
CA TYR A 169 -12.22 -7.97 -17.03
C TYR A 169 -12.79 -9.16 -17.81
N ALA A 170 -12.43 -9.31 -19.10
CA ALA A 170 -12.64 -10.48 -19.95
C ALA A 170 -14.10 -10.96 -20.08
N GLN A 171 -15.09 -10.10 -19.86
CA GLN A 171 -16.48 -10.41 -20.18
C GLN A 171 -16.72 -10.23 -21.70
N ARG A 172 -17.65 -10.98 -22.28
CA ARG A 172 -17.94 -10.88 -23.72
C ARG A 172 -18.52 -9.54 -24.08
N GLY A 173 -17.68 -8.63 -24.59
CA GLY A 173 -18.09 -7.33 -25.09
C GLY A 173 -16.94 -6.30 -25.08
N ALA A 174 -16.93 -5.42 -26.07
CA ALA A 174 -15.90 -4.39 -26.21
C ALA A 174 -15.94 -3.31 -25.09
N SER A 175 -16.96 -3.32 -24.23
CA SER A 175 -17.16 -2.34 -23.16
C SER A 175 -16.38 -2.59 -21.88
N ASP A 176 -15.76 -3.78 -21.74
CA ASP A 176 -15.13 -4.21 -20.47
C ASP A 176 -13.67 -3.76 -20.32
N ARG A 177 -13.10 -3.26 -21.42
CA ARG A 177 -11.79 -2.64 -21.43
C ARG A 177 -11.90 -1.17 -21.10
N GLN A 178 -11.24 -0.79 -20.04
CA GLN A 178 -11.23 0.61 -19.60
C GLN A 178 -9.81 1.12 -19.47
N ALA A 179 -9.62 2.37 -19.86
CA ALA A 179 -8.36 3.09 -19.64
C ALA A 179 -8.64 4.39 -18.90
N ARG A 180 -7.82 4.71 -17.88
CA ARG A 180 -7.94 5.95 -17.10
C ARG A 180 -6.56 6.49 -16.75
N LEU A 181 -6.53 7.79 -16.50
CA LEU A 181 -5.39 8.46 -15.90
C LEU A 181 -5.69 8.76 -14.44
N ALA A 182 -4.68 8.62 -13.61
CA ALA A 182 -4.69 9.04 -12.23
C ALA A 182 -3.39 9.79 -11.90
N PHE A 183 -3.44 10.57 -10.84
CA PHE A 183 -2.32 11.38 -10.37
C PHE A 183 -2.06 11.10 -8.89
N ASP A 184 -0.78 11.11 -8.52
CA ASP A 184 -0.40 11.08 -7.12
C ASP A 184 0.43 12.33 -6.80
N LEU A 185 0.24 12.86 -5.59
CA LEU A 185 1.05 13.93 -5.02
C LEU A 185 1.62 13.44 -3.71
N SER A 186 2.89 13.69 -3.47
CA SER A 186 3.54 13.26 -2.25
C SER A 186 4.50 14.30 -1.72
N LEU A 187 4.65 14.29 -0.40
CA LEU A 187 5.61 15.06 0.37
C LEU A 187 6.35 14.08 1.28
N TYR A 188 7.65 14.22 1.36
CA TYR A 188 8.48 13.42 2.24
C TYR A 188 9.60 14.26 2.81
N GLY A 189 9.91 14.03 4.07
CA GLY A 189 11.01 14.71 4.73
C GLY A 189 11.78 13.81 5.69
N GLU A 190 13.06 14.16 5.84
CA GLU A 190 13.97 13.59 6.84
C GLU A 190 14.61 14.72 7.64
N GLN A 191 14.60 14.58 8.95
CA GLN A 191 15.22 15.54 9.86
C GLN A 191 16.09 14.82 10.88
N ALA A 192 17.36 15.22 10.99
CA ALA A 192 18.21 14.77 12.09
C ALA A 192 17.72 15.39 13.40
N LEU A 193 17.67 14.56 14.46
CA LEU A 193 17.29 15.00 15.80
C LEU A 193 18.57 15.24 16.64
N PRO A 194 18.88 16.50 17.00
CA PRO A 194 20.13 16.82 17.70
C PRO A 194 20.22 16.24 19.10
N VAL A 195 19.06 15.94 19.72
CA VAL A 195 18.96 15.51 21.12
C VAL A 195 19.40 14.05 21.31
N LEU A 196 19.27 13.24 20.27
CA LEU A 196 19.60 11.83 20.28
C LEU A 196 20.65 11.60 19.17
N ASN A 197 21.91 11.44 19.53
CA ASN A 197 23.01 11.26 18.58
C ASN A 197 22.65 10.19 17.53
N ASN A 198 22.64 10.58 16.23
CA ASN A 198 22.36 9.74 15.06
C ASN A 198 20.89 9.36 14.78
N ASP A 199 19.91 9.98 15.45
CA ASP A 199 18.50 9.74 15.15
C ASP A 199 18.02 10.56 13.96
N LYS A 200 17.09 9.96 13.20
CA LYS A 200 16.40 10.63 12.10
C LYS A 200 14.89 10.48 12.24
N LEU A 201 14.19 11.59 12.19
CA LEU A 201 12.75 11.64 12.03
C LEU A 201 12.42 11.59 10.54
N HIS A 202 11.51 10.70 10.15
CA HIS A 202 10.93 10.60 8.82
C HIS A 202 9.46 11.01 8.91
N TYR A 203 8.98 11.79 7.96
CA TYR A 203 7.57 12.14 7.86
C TYR A 203 7.13 12.18 6.40
N GLY A 204 5.89 11.86 6.16
CA GLY A 204 5.37 11.80 4.82
C GLY A 204 3.87 12.00 4.73
N LEU A 205 3.46 12.59 3.62
CA LEU A 205 2.07 12.77 3.22
C LEU A 205 1.96 12.34 1.76
N ALA A 206 0.94 11.54 1.44
CA ALA A 206 0.68 11.14 0.06
C ALA A 206 -0.82 11.18 -0.22
N LEU A 207 -1.17 11.76 -1.36
CA LEU A 207 -2.49 11.71 -1.94
C LEU A 207 -2.40 10.93 -3.24
N ARG A 208 -2.94 9.72 -3.27
CA ARG A 208 -2.74 8.76 -4.34
C ARG A 208 -4.02 8.45 -5.09
N ASN A 209 -3.88 8.07 -6.36
CA ASN A 209 -4.96 7.63 -7.24
C ASN A 209 -6.06 8.70 -7.44
N LEU A 210 -5.66 9.97 -7.56
CA LEU A 210 -6.55 11.05 -7.97
C LEU A 210 -6.93 10.85 -9.44
N GLY A 211 -8.11 10.34 -9.71
CA GLY A 211 -8.54 10.07 -11.07
C GLY A 211 -10.05 9.93 -11.19
N ASP A 212 -10.51 9.83 -12.40
CA ASP A 212 -11.94 9.69 -12.70
C ASP A 212 -12.41 8.25 -12.39
N LYS A 213 -13.72 8.07 -12.41
CA LYS A 213 -14.39 6.77 -12.17
C LYS A 213 -14.22 5.83 -13.36
N LEU A 214 -14.27 4.53 -13.09
CA LEU A 214 -14.43 3.50 -14.11
C LEU A 214 -15.87 3.03 -14.17
N SER A 215 -16.33 2.68 -15.39
CA SER A 215 -17.58 1.97 -15.61
C SER A 215 -17.27 0.50 -15.91
N TYR A 216 -17.94 -0.44 -15.24
CA TYR A 216 -17.74 -1.87 -15.46
C TYR A 216 -18.73 -2.46 -16.48
N ASP A 217 -19.86 -1.80 -16.71
CA ASP A 217 -20.96 -2.32 -17.53
C ASP A 217 -21.28 -1.46 -18.76
N GLY A 218 -20.54 -0.35 -18.95
CA GLY A 218 -20.85 0.64 -19.97
C GLY A 218 -22.19 1.37 -19.77
N ASN A 219 -22.95 1.03 -18.74
CA ASN A 219 -24.34 1.41 -18.50
C ASN A 219 -24.55 2.26 -17.24
N ASN A 220 -23.75 3.29 -17.04
CA ASN A 220 -23.91 4.23 -15.92
C ASN A 220 -23.59 3.68 -14.50
N THR A 221 -23.08 2.46 -14.37
CA THR A 221 -22.55 1.93 -13.11
C THR A 221 -21.08 2.28 -13.01
N TYR A 222 -20.75 3.23 -12.13
CA TYR A 222 -19.39 3.73 -11.98
C TYR A 222 -18.83 3.41 -10.61
N ALA A 223 -17.56 3.05 -10.55
CA ALA A 223 -16.80 2.94 -9.31
C ALA A 223 -15.66 3.95 -9.29
N PHE A 224 -15.43 4.56 -8.13
CA PHE A 224 -14.32 5.48 -7.93
C PHE A 224 -13.00 4.74 -7.86
N LEU A 225 -11.92 5.33 -8.37
CA LEU A 225 -10.57 4.88 -8.07
C LEU A 225 -10.31 4.98 -6.56
N PRO A 226 -9.44 4.15 -5.98
CA PRO A 226 -9.13 4.17 -4.56
C PRO A 226 -8.29 5.40 -4.17
N THR A 227 -8.86 6.59 -4.35
CA THR A 227 -8.20 7.83 -3.93
C THR A 227 -7.92 7.76 -2.44
N THR A 228 -6.65 7.80 -2.06
CA THR A 228 -6.20 7.54 -0.69
C THR A 228 -5.33 8.68 -0.21
N LEU A 229 -5.66 9.21 0.97
CA LEU A 229 -4.82 10.10 1.74
C LEU A 229 -4.04 9.27 2.76
N SER A 230 -2.73 9.37 2.73
CA SER A 230 -1.81 8.67 3.63
C SER A 230 -0.96 9.67 4.40
N LEU A 231 -0.87 9.47 5.71
CA LEU A 231 -0.03 10.25 6.61
C LEU A 231 0.86 9.28 7.39
N GLY A 232 2.15 9.56 7.46
CA GLY A 232 3.09 8.70 8.17
C GLY A 232 4.17 9.47 8.92
N ALA A 233 4.68 8.81 9.96
CA ALA A 233 5.86 9.23 10.71
C ALA A 233 6.73 8.03 11.03
N GLY A 234 8.04 8.23 11.10
CA GLY A 234 9.01 7.20 11.45
C GLY A 234 10.19 7.78 12.20
N LEU A 235 10.81 6.95 13.02
CA LEU A 235 12.02 7.27 13.76
C LEU A 235 13.06 6.19 13.48
N SER A 236 14.26 6.59 13.04
CA SER A 236 15.40 5.69 12.88
C SER A 236 16.46 6.04 13.90
N HIS A 237 16.91 5.04 14.66
CA HIS A 237 17.95 5.12 15.67
C HIS A 237 19.10 4.21 15.32
N SER A 238 20.34 4.68 15.43
CA SER A 238 21.56 3.87 15.30
C SER A 238 22.19 3.70 16.67
N PHE A 239 22.18 2.47 17.22
CA PHE A 239 22.81 2.16 18.49
C PHE A 239 24.32 2.27 18.40
N ASP A 240 24.86 1.81 17.27
CA ASP A 240 26.29 1.83 16.93
C ASP A 240 26.45 1.82 15.40
N GLU A 241 27.67 1.67 14.90
CA GLU A 241 27.98 1.61 13.47
C GLU A 241 27.38 0.38 12.75
N LEU A 242 27.03 -0.65 13.50
CA LEU A 242 26.56 -1.93 12.97
C LEU A 242 25.05 -2.14 13.15
N ASN A 243 24.47 -1.58 14.21
CA ASN A 243 23.11 -1.89 14.65
C ASN A 243 22.21 -0.66 14.57
N GLY A 244 21.08 -0.80 13.90
CA GLY A 244 20.06 0.24 13.81
C GLY A 244 18.66 -0.34 13.96
N LEU A 245 17.77 0.52 14.44
CA LEU A 245 16.36 0.23 14.64
C LEU A 245 15.52 1.36 14.03
N ALA A 246 14.48 1.03 13.29
CA ALA A 246 13.51 2.01 12.82
C ALA A 246 12.10 1.58 13.25
N LEU A 247 11.34 2.56 13.76
CA LEU A 247 9.93 2.44 14.07
C LEU A 247 9.17 3.34 13.11
N SER A 248 8.06 2.87 12.55
CA SER A 248 7.23 3.64 11.65
C SER A 248 5.75 3.42 11.91
N PHE A 249 4.97 4.44 11.64
CA PHE A 249 3.51 4.46 11.77
C PHE A 249 2.90 5.18 10.58
N GLN A 250 1.80 4.64 10.06
CA GLN A 250 1.06 5.22 8.95
C GLN A 250 -0.43 5.08 9.16
N MET A 251 -1.16 6.10 8.74
CA MET A 251 -2.63 6.10 8.62
C MET A 251 -3.01 6.34 7.16
N ASP A 252 -3.96 5.56 6.67
CA ASP A 252 -4.53 5.69 5.33
C ASP A 252 -6.02 5.89 5.43
N LYS A 253 -6.56 6.89 4.75
CA LYS A 253 -7.99 7.10 4.57
C LYS A 253 -8.36 7.10 3.09
N ILE A 254 -9.30 6.24 2.72
CA ILE A 254 -9.87 6.24 1.37
C ILE A 254 -10.85 7.41 1.29
N LEU A 255 -10.63 8.29 0.31
CA LEU A 255 -11.42 9.50 0.07
C LEU A 255 -12.59 9.23 -0.91
N VAL A 256 -13.25 8.10 -0.72
CA VAL A 256 -14.41 7.67 -1.50
C VAL A 256 -15.58 7.51 -0.54
N PRO A 257 -16.76 8.04 -0.86
CA PRO A 257 -17.92 7.87 -0.01
C PRO A 257 -18.39 6.42 0.01
N THR A 258 -19.01 6.02 1.12
CA THR A 258 -19.63 4.69 1.24
C THR A 258 -20.75 4.53 0.20
N PHE A 259 -20.79 3.37 -0.44
CA PHE A 259 -21.85 3.06 -1.41
C PHE A 259 -23.20 2.89 -0.71
N PRO A 260 -24.31 3.47 -1.27
CA PRO A 260 -25.64 3.37 -0.68
C PRO A 260 -26.12 1.92 -0.62
N ASN A 261 -26.38 1.43 0.59
CA ASN A 261 -26.88 0.06 0.86
C ASN A 261 -28.38 0.04 1.04
N ALA A 262 -29.03 -1.10 0.76
CA ALA A 262 -30.47 -1.25 0.90
C ALA A 262 -30.97 -1.02 2.32
N ASP A 263 -30.18 -1.40 3.32
CA ASP A 263 -30.51 -1.27 4.74
C ASP A 263 -30.63 0.18 5.24
N ASP A 264 -30.09 1.15 4.47
CA ASP A 264 -30.09 2.57 4.83
C ASP A 264 -31.36 3.32 4.35
N TYR A 265 -32.18 2.68 3.52
CA TYR A 265 -33.30 3.32 2.85
C TYR A 265 -34.62 2.58 3.05
N LYS A 266 -35.69 3.34 3.30
CA LYS A 266 -37.03 2.80 3.54
C LYS A 266 -37.71 2.23 2.30
N SER A 267 -37.26 2.63 1.12
CA SER A 267 -37.86 2.17 -0.14
C SER A 267 -36.83 2.00 -1.25
N GLY A 268 -37.12 1.10 -2.18
CA GLY A 268 -36.25 0.91 -3.37
C GLY A 268 -36.15 2.15 -4.26
N LYS A 269 -37.13 3.05 -4.20
CA LYS A 269 -37.11 4.33 -4.92
C LYS A 269 -36.06 5.28 -4.34
N GLU A 270 -36.00 5.41 -3.01
CA GLU A 270 -34.99 6.21 -2.30
C GLU A 270 -33.59 5.67 -2.55
N LEU A 271 -33.39 4.35 -2.41
CA LEU A 271 -32.13 3.70 -2.73
C LEU A 271 -31.67 3.98 -4.18
N SER A 272 -32.58 3.86 -5.14
CA SER A 272 -32.28 4.14 -6.54
C SER A 272 -31.86 5.60 -6.76
N GLN A 273 -32.50 6.56 -6.10
CA GLN A 273 -32.13 7.97 -6.15
C GLN A 273 -30.74 8.20 -5.51
N ALA A 274 -30.48 7.61 -4.34
CA ALA A 274 -29.18 7.71 -3.67
C ALA A 274 -28.03 7.16 -4.53
N ARG A 275 -28.24 6.00 -5.18
CA ARG A 275 -27.27 5.41 -6.12
C ARG A 275 -27.03 6.29 -7.34
N LYS A 276 -28.09 6.90 -7.91
CA LYS A 276 -27.93 7.85 -9.02
C LYS A 276 -27.12 9.08 -8.60
N LEU A 277 -27.36 9.61 -7.40
CA LEU A 277 -26.56 10.72 -6.85
C LEU A 277 -25.11 10.30 -6.60
N TYR A 278 -24.86 9.12 -6.07
CA TYR A 278 -23.51 8.56 -5.88
C TYR A 278 -22.75 8.50 -7.21
N TYR A 279 -23.36 7.96 -8.25
CA TYR A 279 -22.72 7.85 -9.57
C TYR A 279 -22.48 9.21 -10.25
N ARG A 280 -23.25 10.24 -9.93
CA ARG A 280 -23.09 11.59 -10.49
C ARG A 280 -22.09 12.47 -9.73
N ARG A 281 -21.65 12.07 -8.53
CA ARG A 281 -20.70 12.87 -7.75
C ARG A 281 -19.39 13.07 -8.50
N SER A 282 -18.85 14.30 -8.46
CA SER A 282 -17.49 14.59 -8.93
C SER A 282 -16.46 14.07 -7.95
N LEU A 283 -15.20 13.91 -8.37
CA LEU A 283 -14.09 13.47 -7.52
C LEU A 283 -13.96 14.34 -6.27
N LEU A 284 -13.89 15.67 -6.42
CA LEU A 284 -13.75 16.60 -5.29
C LEU A 284 -14.93 16.54 -4.31
N SER A 285 -16.16 16.42 -4.83
CA SER A 285 -17.34 16.25 -3.99
C SER A 285 -17.30 14.93 -3.22
N SER A 286 -16.80 13.87 -3.83
CA SER A 286 -16.62 12.54 -3.19
C SER A 286 -15.57 12.59 -2.09
N MET A 287 -14.43 13.24 -2.34
CA MET A 287 -13.39 13.43 -1.34
C MET A 287 -13.92 14.19 -0.12
N ARG A 288 -14.64 15.30 -0.35
CA ARG A 288 -15.24 16.08 0.74
C ARG A 288 -16.28 15.25 1.52
N SER A 289 -17.15 14.54 0.83
CA SER A 289 -18.22 13.75 1.47
C SER A 289 -17.68 12.56 2.26
N SER A 290 -16.48 12.08 1.97
CA SER A 290 -15.83 11.02 2.76
C SER A 290 -15.45 11.48 4.20
N PHE A 291 -15.41 12.79 4.47
CA PHE A 291 -15.19 13.35 5.80
C PHE A 291 -16.50 13.72 6.52
N THR A 292 -17.63 13.66 5.84
CA THR A 292 -18.95 13.98 6.40
C THR A 292 -19.96 12.86 6.11
N PRO A 293 -19.67 11.60 6.53
CA PRO A 293 -20.61 10.49 6.31
C PRO A 293 -21.84 10.64 7.20
N GLU A 294 -22.93 10.00 6.78
CA GLU A 294 -24.07 9.77 7.64
C GLU A 294 -23.63 8.92 8.85
N GLY A 295 -23.83 9.39 10.07
CA GLY A 295 -23.32 8.76 11.31
C GLY A 295 -22.16 9.52 11.96
N GLY A 296 -21.66 10.59 11.34
CA GLY A 296 -20.73 11.54 11.95
C GLY A 296 -19.28 11.08 12.02
N PHE A 297 -18.52 11.69 12.92
CA PHE A 297 -17.07 11.51 13.00
C PHE A 297 -16.63 10.08 13.35
N SER A 298 -17.45 9.31 14.06
CA SER A 298 -17.15 7.91 14.38
C SER A 298 -17.02 7.04 13.11
N GLU A 299 -17.84 7.30 12.08
CA GLU A 299 -17.76 6.58 10.81
C GLU A 299 -16.48 6.97 10.03
N VAL A 300 -16.03 8.24 10.15
CA VAL A 300 -14.75 8.67 9.58
C VAL A 300 -13.59 7.89 10.18
N LEU A 301 -13.60 7.64 11.49
CA LEU A 301 -12.55 6.87 12.19
C LEU A 301 -12.53 5.40 11.76
N LYS A 302 -13.69 4.79 11.49
CA LYS A 302 -13.77 3.43 10.97
C LYS A 302 -13.16 3.28 9.58
N ASP A 303 -13.17 4.34 8.76
CA ASP A 303 -12.57 4.34 7.43
C ASP A 303 -11.04 4.37 7.44
N ILE A 304 -10.42 4.68 8.59
CA ILE A 304 -8.97 4.79 8.72
C ILE A 304 -8.37 3.39 8.89
N ARG A 305 -7.50 3.02 7.97
CA ARG A 305 -6.55 1.92 8.15
C ARG A 305 -5.27 2.49 8.76
N TRP A 306 -4.67 1.77 9.69
CA TRP A 306 -3.37 2.14 10.22
C TRP A 306 -2.43 0.94 10.29
N GLY A 307 -1.14 1.24 10.24
CA GLY A 307 -0.08 0.25 10.38
C GLY A 307 1.05 0.77 11.25
N VAL A 308 1.69 -0.15 11.97
CA VAL A 308 2.92 0.08 12.72
C VAL A 308 3.95 -0.94 12.26
N GLY A 309 5.20 -0.52 12.14
CA GLY A 309 6.30 -1.39 11.68
C GLY A 309 7.59 -1.12 12.43
N LEU A 310 8.32 -2.20 12.66
CA LEU A 310 9.64 -2.22 13.27
C LEU A 310 10.63 -2.85 12.30
N GLU A 311 11.73 -2.17 12.02
CA GLU A 311 12.83 -2.66 11.18
C GLU A 311 14.14 -2.60 11.97
N TYR A 312 14.74 -3.76 12.23
CA TYR A 312 16.09 -3.87 12.76
C TYR A 312 17.05 -4.14 11.62
N ASN A 313 18.19 -3.45 11.60
CA ASN A 313 19.26 -3.72 10.64
C ASN A 313 20.59 -4.03 11.33
N TYR A 314 21.31 -4.99 10.77
CA TYR A 314 22.68 -5.32 11.12
C TYR A 314 23.61 -4.99 9.96
N LYS A 315 24.57 -4.09 10.16
CA LYS A 315 25.54 -3.59 9.17
C LYS A 315 24.89 -2.99 7.90
N ARG A 316 23.63 -2.57 7.97
CA ARG A 316 22.82 -2.21 6.80
C ARG A 316 22.80 -3.29 5.70
N MET A 317 23.13 -4.53 6.07
CA MET A 317 23.17 -5.69 5.17
C MET A 317 22.03 -6.67 5.43
N LEU A 318 21.74 -6.94 6.70
CA LEU A 318 20.68 -7.85 7.10
C LEU A 318 19.59 -7.08 7.82
N PHE A 319 18.35 -7.39 7.48
CA PHE A 319 17.17 -6.72 8.02
C PHE A 319 16.19 -7.76 8.56
N ALA A 320 15.68 -7.51 9.75
CA ALA A 320 14.55 -8.21 10.33
C ALA A 320 13.42 -7.22 10.53
N ARG A 321 12.21 -7.60 10.13
CA ARG A 321 11.04 -6.71 10.14
C ARG A 321 9.86 -7.38 10.79
N ALA A 322 9.09 -6.60 11.51
CA ALA A 322 7.80 -6.99 12.06
C ALA A 322 6.83 -5.83 11.92
N GLY A 323 5.57 -6.13 11.67
CA GLY A 323 4.56 -5.12 11.53
C GLY A 323 3.18 -5.61 11.93
N TYR A 324 2.29 -4.66 12.12
CA TYR A 324 0.88 -4.92 12.34
C TYR A 324 0.05 -3.91 11.55
N SER A 325 -0.98 -4.37 10.87
CA SER A 325 -1.95 -3.54 10.18
C SER A 325 -3.35 -3.80 10.70
N TYR A 326 -4.13 -2.72 10.79
CA TYR A 326 -5.49 -2.75 11.29
C TYR A 326 -6.44 -1.97 10.38
N GLN A 327 -7.60 -2.56 10.11
CA GLN A 327 -8.77 -1.92 9.52
C GLN A 327 -10.01 -2.36 10.27
N HIS A 328 -10.92 -1.42 10.49
CA HIS A 328 -12.14 -1.68 11.27
C HIS A 328 -12.96 -2.86 10.69
N PRO A 329 -13.59 -3.70 11.53
CA PRO A 329 -14.40 -4.85 11.08
C PRO A 329 -15.46 -4.49 10.05
N ASP A 330 -16.17 -3.37 10.23
CA ASP A 330 -17.21 -2.91 9.29
C ASP A 330 -16.63 -2.49 7.91
N ARG A 331 -15.31 -2.25 7.79
CA ARG A 331 -14.65 -1.67 6.60
C ARG A 331 -13.69 -2.61 5.88
N GLY A 332 -13.67 -3.87 6.23
CA GLY A 332 -12.80 -4.86 5.59
C GLY A 332 -12.16 -5.82 6.57
N ASN A 333 -12.21 -5.50 7.88
CA ASN A 333 -11.75 -6.38 8.98
C ASN A 333 -10.33 -6.91 8.78
N LEU A 334 -9.40 -6.07 8.27
CA LEU A 334 -8.02 -6.47 8.13
C LEU A 334 -7.29 -6.30 9.45
N ARG A 335 -6.86 -7.41 10.04
CA ARG A 335 -5.99 -7.47 11.22
C ARG A 335 -4.89 -8.45 10.90
N ALA A 336 -3.72 -7.94 10.58
CA ALA A 336 -2.63 -8.78 10.11
C ALA A 336 -1.34 -8.47 10.85
N PHE A 337 -0.69 -9.51 11.35
CA PHE A 337 0.71 -9.47 11.72
C PHE A 337 1.55 -9.77 10.49
N THR A 338 2.65 -9.05 10.34
CA THR A 338 3.56 -9.22 9.21
C THR A 338 4.97 -9.42 9.72
N LEU A 339 5.69 -10.33 9.09
CA LEU A 339 7.09 -10.59 9.37
C LEU A 339 7.88 -10.49 8.07
N GLY A 340 9.15 -10.14 8.15
CA GLY A 340 10.00 -10.09 6.98
C GLY A 340 11.47 -10.14 7.28
N ALA A 341 12.22 -10.52 6.27
CA ALA A 341 13.66 -10.50 6.25
C ALA A 341 14.16 -9.80 5.00
N GLY A 342 15.29 -9.12 5.10
CA GLY A 342 15.94 -8.47 3.99
C GLY A 342 17.45 -8.70 4.00
N MET A 343 18.03 -8.74 2.81
CA MET A 343 19.48 -8.81 2.64
C MET A 343 19.90 -7.81 1.55
N HIS A 344 20.81 -6.92 1.91
CA HIS A 344 21.48 -6.03 0.98
C HIS A 344 22.94 -6.41 0.88
N TRP A 345 23.32 -6.99 -0.24
CA TRP A 345 24.70 -7.44 -0.45
C TRP A 345 25.26 -6.83 -1.74
N ARG A 346 26.20 -5.90 -1.55
CA ARG A 346 26.75 -5.09 -2.68
C ARG A 346 25.61 -4.36 -3.41
N ALA A 347 25.38 -4.74 -4.68
CA ALA A 347 24.33 -4.17 -5.50
C ALA A 347 22.98 -4.89 -5.38
N LEU A 348 22.95 -6.08 -4.75
CA LEU A 348 21.76 -6.92 -4.67
C LEU A 348 20.92 -6.57 -3.44
N ILE A 349 19.61 -6.46 -3.63
CA ILE A 349 18.61 -6.31 -2.58
C ILE A 349 17.64 -7.49 -2.70
N LEU A 350 17.45 -8.21 -1.60
CA LEU A 350 16.47 -9.29 -1.48
C LEU A 350 15.60 -9.01 -0.27
N ASP A 351 14.30 -8.95 -0.46
CA ASP A 351 13.32 -8.79 0.61
C ASP A 351 12.25 -9.86 0.52
N LEU A 352 11.88 -10.41 1.67
CA LEU A 352 10.84 -11.41 1.86
C LEU A 352 9.85 -10.92 2.92
N SER A 353 8.57 -11.21 2.75
CA SER A 353 7.56 -10.97 3.78
C SER A 353 6.52 -12.07 3.81
N TYR A 354 5.94 -12.24 4.99
CA TYR A 354 4.85 -13.18 5.25
C TYR A 354 3.79 -12.50 6.12
N GLN A 355 2.53 -12.65 5.73
CA GLN A 355 1.38 -12.08 6.43
C GLN A 355 0.59 -13.15 7.15
N ILE A 356 0.24 -12.90 8.41
CA ILE A 356 -0.54 -13.78 9.28
C ILE A 356 -1.84 -13.07 9.65
N SER A 357 -2.99 -13.60 9.16
CA SER A 357 -4.32 -13.02 9.36
C SER A 357 -5.34 -14.09 9.76
N PRO A 358 -5.15 -14.83 10.86
CA PRO A 358 -5.82 -16.12 11.08
C PRO A 358 -7.33 -16.03 11.25
N THR A 359 -7.87 -14.93 11.72
CA THR A 359 -9.29 -14.85 12.12
C THR A 359 -10.09 -13.77 11.42
N SER A 360 -9.44 -12.72 10.95
CA SER A 360 -10.14 -11.53 10.44
C SER A 360 -10.34 -11.56 8.93
N ASN A 361 -9.37 -12.09 8.20
CA ASN A 361 -9.42 -12.20 6.74
C ASN A 361 -8.67 -13.44 6.26
N PRO A 362 -9.28 -14.63 6.34
CA PRO A 362 -8.63 -15.90 5.99
C PRO A 362 -8.19 -15.96 4.52
N ALA A 363 -8.81 -15.19 3.63
CA ALA A 363 -8.43 -15.13 2.23
C ALA A 363 -7.03 -14.50 2.02
N GLN A 364 -6.62 -13.59 2.88
CA GLN A 364 -5.30 -12.95 2.82
C GLN A 364 -4.27 -13.58 3.77
N ASP A 365 -4.67 -14.57 4.57
CA ASP A 365 -3.74 -15.29 5.45
C ASP A 365 -2.70 -16.04 4.62
N GLY A 366 -1.47 -16.12 5.14
CA GLY A 366 -0.39 -16.79 4.44
C GLY A 366 0.12 -16.07 3.19
N THR A 367 -0.23 -14.80 2.96
CA THR A 367 0.29 -14.05 1.81
C THR A 367 1.78 -13.86 1.94
N PHE A 368 2.51 -14.40 0.98
CA PHE A 368 3.96 -14.29 0.85
C PHE A 368 4.31 -13.27 -0.22
N ARG A 369 5.38 -12.48 -0.03
CA ARG A 369 5.92 -11.57 -1.05
C ARG A 369 7.42 -11.72 -1.16
N LEU A 370 7.89 -11.62 -2.39
CA LEU A 370 9.31 -11.63 -2.76
C LEU A 370 9.62 -10.36 -3.55
N SER A 371 10.70 -9.68 -3.20
CA SER A 371 11.22 -8.55 -3.95
C SER A 371 12.71 -8.69 -4.18
N LEU A 372 13.13 -8.46 -5.41
CA LEU A 372 14.51 -8.47 -5.85
C LEU A 372 14.87 -7.10 -6.42
N GLY A 373 15.90 -6.48 -5.91
CA GLY A 373 16.36 -5.17 -6.34
C GLY A 373 17.83 -5.16 -6.70
N LEU A 374 18.19 -4.19 -7.52
CA LEU A 374 19.55 -3.91 -7.94
C LEU A 374 19.87 -2.43 -7.78
N ASP A 375 20.95 -2.15 -7.11
CA ASP A 375 21.58 -0.86 -7.00
C ASP A 375 22.53 -0.67 -8.18
N ILE A 376 22.04 -0.01 -9.24
CA ILE A 376 22.78 0.10 -10.52
C ILE A 376 24.08 0.88 -10.36
N SER A 377 24.11 1.84 -9.45
CA SER A 377 25.31 2.64 -9.22
C SER A 377 26.47 1.86 -8.61
N SER A 378 26.15 0.84 -7.80
CA SER A 378 27.15 -0.06 -7.18
C SER A 378 27.77 -1.03 -8.18
N LEU A 379 27.19 -1.16 -9.39
CA LEU A 379 27.72 -2.00 -10.47
C LEU A 379 28.76 -1.28 -11.33
N ARG A 380 28.90 0.04 -11.23
CA ARG A 380 29.92 0.75 -11.99
C ARG A 380 31.28 0.43 -11.40
N PRO A 381 32.23 -0.11 -12.18
CA PRO A 381 33.60 -0.29 -11.71
C PRO A 381 34.15 1.08 -11.29
N CYS A 382 34.86 1.11 -10.15
CA CYS A 382 35.63 2.27 -9.74
C CYS A 382 36.67 2.58 -10.84
N ASN A 383 36.33 3.38 -11.81
CA ASN A 383 37.27 3.94 -12.77
C ASN A 383 38.14 5.01 -12.06
N GLY A 384 38.93 4.55 -11.11
CA GLY A 384 39.94 5.32 -10.38
C GLY A 384 41.35 5.06 -10.89
N LEU A 385 41.55 5.10 -12.19
CA LEU A 385 42.89 5.35 -12.76
C LEU A 385 42.94 6.79 -13.26
N LYS A 386 43.16 7.73 -12.34
CA LYS A 386 43.76 9.00 -12.71
C LYS A 386 45.12 8.67 -13.36
N LYS A 387 45.19 8.74 -14.69
CA LYS A 387 46.46 8.89 -15.38
C LYS A 387 47.04 10.21 -14.91
N ASN A 388 48.04 10.13 -14.01
CA ASN A 388 48.98 11.20 -13.83
C ASN A 388 49.71 11.40 -15.17
N LYS A 389 49.53 12.54 -15.77
CA LYS A 389 50.47 13.17 -16.70
C LYS A 389 50.79 14.55 -16.16
#